data_77a187c1aaa0d42c904fd9d97badd08f
#
_entry.id   77a187c1aaa0d42c904fd9d97badd08f
#
_cell.length_a   1.000
_cell.length_b   1.000
_cell.length_c   1.000
_cell.angle_alpha   90.00
_cell.angle_beta   90.00
_cell.angle_gamma   90.00
#
_symmetry.space_group_name_H-M   'P 1'
#
loop_
_entity.id
_entity.type
_entity.pdbx_description
1 polymer ?
#
loop_
_entity_poly.entity_id
_entity_poly.type
_entity_poly.pdbx_seq_one_letter_code
_entity_poly.pdbx_strand_id
1 'polypeptide(L)'
;MPARTWILTGSPENLAATRAHGFGVIGLKERRRRQALEIETGDRVIFYVTRVMAFAASARITGPLYEDRTPIWPGKAGNPDPYPWRFEAEPEWVLDEPAWIPAQTLVDALEHIRKWPREHWKLAFQGQLRQIGDADARLLCDRLAASTPVTAA
;
A
#
# COMPACT_ATOMS: atom_id res chain seq x y z
N MET A 1 18.59 4.98 -10.70
CA MET A 1 17.85 3.72 -10.51
C MET A 1 16.38 3.93 -10.80
N PRO A 2 15.75 3.05 -11.57
CA PRO A 2 14.32 3.17 -11.79
C PRO A 2 13.57 3.02 -10.48
N ALA A 3 12.47 3.75 -10.36
CA ALA A 3 11.59 3.67 -9.20
C ALA A 3 11.01 2.28 -9.04
N ARG A 4 10.90 1.83 -7.80
CA ARG A 4 10.30 0.54 -7.45
C ARG A 4 8.86 0.75 -6.99
N THR A 5 8.09 -0.34 -7.04
CA THR A 5 6.71 -0.35 -6.56
C THR A 5 6.57 -1.35 -5.43
N TRP A 6 5.90 -0.91 -4.38
CA TRP A 6 5.70 -1.66 -3.15
C TRP A 6 4.22 -1.83 -2.88
N ILE A 7 3.83 -2.98 -2.33
CA ILE A 7 2.50 -3.16 -1.75
C ILE A 7 2.62 -2.95 -0.25
N LEU A 8 1.86 -1.99 0.26
CA LEU A 8 1.76 -1.73 1.70
C LEU A 8 0.42 -2.27 2.18
N THR A 9 0.50 -3.25 3.08
CA THR A 9 -0.67 -3.92 3.63
C THR A 9 -1.06 -3.28 4.95
N GLY A 10 -2.34 -2.95 5.11
CA GLY A 10 -2.85 -2.37 6.33
C GLY A 10 -4.31 -2.70 6.56
N SER A 11 -4.76 -2.49 7.81
CA SER A 11 -6.15 -2.68 8.17
C SER A 11 -7.04 -1.58 7.59
N PRO A 12 -8.37 -1.81 7.50
CA PRO A 12 -9.29 -0.74 7.10
C PRO A 12 -9.17 0.50 7.98
N GLU A 13 -8.95 0.31 9.29
CA GLU A 13 -8.81 1.42 10.24
C GLU A 13 -7.54 2.23 9.96
N ASN A 14 -6.43 1.55 9.64
CA ASN A 14 -5.18 2.23 9.29
C ASN A 14 -5.32 2.96 7.96
N LEU A 15 -6.01 2.37 6.98
CA LEU A 15 -6.26 3.06 5.71
C LEU A 15 -7.10 4.31 5.92
N ALA A 16 -8.12 4.24 6.78
CA ALA A 16 -8.95 5.41 7.11
C ALA A 16 -8.10 6.54 7.71
N ALA A 17 -7.15 6.20 8.58
CA ALA A 17 -6.23 7.18 9.15
C ALA A 17 -5.33 7.80 8.07
N THR A 18 -4.80 6.98 7.16
CA THR A 18 -4.01 7.47 6.03
C THR A 18 -4.83 8.40 5.14
N ARG A 19 -6.08 8.05 4.87
CA ARG A 19 -7.01 8.88 4.10
C ARG A 19 -7.26 10.22 4.80
N ALA A 20 -7.44 10.20 6.12
CA ALA A 20 -7.65 11.41 6.91
C ALA A 20 -6.46 12.36 6.81
N HIS A 21 -5.26 11.86 6.56
CA HIS A 21 -4.06 12.64 6.32
C HIS A 21 -3.78 12.88 4.83
N GLY A 22 -4.81 12.72 3.98
CA GLY A 22 -4.71 13.00 2.54
C GLY A 22 -3.73 12.11 1.78
N PHE A 23 -3.43 10.92 2.28
CA PHE A 23 -2.39 10.02 1.74
C PHE A 23 -1.02 10.70 1.64
N GLY A 24 -0.79 11.71 2.47
CA GLY A 24 0.45 12.49 2.47
C GLY A 24 1.54 11.94 3.38
N VAL A 25 1.26 10.89 4.15
CA VAL A 25 2.23 10.25 5.03
C VAL A 25 2.03 8.75 5.02
N ILE A 26 3.14 8.01 4.98
CA ILE A 26 3.16 6.55 5.02
C ILE A 26 4.01 6.13 6.22
N GLY A 27 3.53 5.16 7.01
CA GLY A 27 4.23 4.67 8.18
C GLY A 27 4.44 3.18 8.15
N LEU A 28 5.62 2.75 8.57
CA LEU A 28 5.98 1.35 8.72
C LEU A 28 6.20 1.03 10.19
N LYS A 29 5.85 -0.21 10.57
CA LYS A 29 5.99 -0.71 11.93
C LYS A 29 7.42 -0.61 12.42
N GLU A 30 7.58 -0.49 13.76
CA GLU A 30 8.86 -0.45 14.44
C GLU A 30 9.83 -1.50 13.90
N ARG A 31 9.38 -2.74 13.78
CA ARG A 31 10.22 -3.88 13.36
C ARG A 31 10.55 -3.89 11.86
N ARG A 32 9.97 -2.96 11.08
CA ARG A 32 10.18 -2.89 9.62
C ARG A 32 11.25 -1.88 9.20
N ARG A 33 12.04 -1.40 10.15
CA ARG A 33 13.08 -0.40 9.86
C ARG A 33 13.99 -0.82 8.70
N ARG A 34 14.43 -2.08 8.68
CA ARG A 34 15.33 -2.56 7.64
C ARG A 34 14.69 -2.47 6.25
N GLN A 35 13.42 -2.86 6.13
CA GLN A 35 12.70 -2.73 4.87
C GLN A 35 12.48 -1.26 4.49
N ALA A 36 12.20 -0.41 5.48
CA ALA A 36 12.02 1.02 5.25
C ALA A 36 13.25 1.65 4.60
N LEU A 37 14.45 1.19 4.98
CA LEU A 37 15.70 1.70 4.41
C LEU A 37 15.86 1.37 2.92
N GLU A 38 15.08 0.43 2.39
CA GLU A 38 15.12 0.08 0.97
C GLU A 38 14.23 0.96 0.10
N ILE A 39 13.29 1.69 0.71
CA ILE A 39 12.37 2.56 -0.02
C ILE A 39 13.07 3.88 -0.33
N GLU A 40 12.95 4.34 -1.57
CA GLU A 40 13.58 5.57 -2.01
C GLU A 40 12.54 6.59 -2.49
N THR A 41 12.93 7.86 -2.45
CA THR A 41 12.11 8.95 -3.03
C THR A 41 11.85 8.65 -4.51
N GLY A 42 10.60 8.78 -4.93
CA GLY A 42 10.16 8.43 -6.28
C GLY A 42 9.53 7.05 -6.39
N ASP A 43 9.73 6.19 -5.39
CA ASP A 43 9.06 4.89 -5.36
C ASP A 43 7.55 5.05 -5.22
N ARG A 44 6.81 4.05 -5.69
CA ARG A 44 5.34 4.01 -5.59
C ARG A 44 4.94 3.02 -4.52
N VAL A 45 3.88 3.35 -3.79
CA VAL A 45 3.25 2.46 -2.82
C VAL A 45 1.80 2.24 -3.23
N ILE A 46 1.39 0.98 -3.30
CA ILE A 46 0.00 0.58 -3.57
C ILE A 46 -0.57 0.01 -2.27
N PHE A 47 -1.70 0.55 -1.84
CA PHE A 47 -2.32 0.17 -0.57
C PHE A 47 -3.24 -1.03 -0.75
N TYR A 48 -2.94 -2.10 -0.02
CA TYR A 48 -3.77 -3.29 0.08
C TYR A 48 -4.44 -3.32 1.45
N VAL A 49 -5.76 -3.53 1.47
CA VAL A 49 -6.56 -3.50 2.70
C VAL A 49 -6.86 -4.93 3.14
N THR A 50 -6.38 -5.29 4.33
CA THR A 50 -6.66 -6.61 4.93
C THR A 50 -8.14 -6.73 5.28
N ARG A 51 -8.60 -7.94 5.55
CA ARG A 51 -10.01 -8.30 5.78
C ARG A 51 -10.89 -8.10 4.56
N VAL A 52 -10.84 -6.92 3.94
CA VAL A 52 -11.56 -6.65 2.67
C VAL A 52 -10.85 -7.29 1.49
N MET A 53 -9.53 -7.44 1.58
CA MET A 53 -8.69 -8.06 0.55
C MET A 53 -8.81 -7.34 -0.80
N ALA A 54 -8.58 -6.04 -0.77
CA ALA A 54 -8.72 -5.20 -1.96
C ALA A 54 -7.63 -4.13 -2.03
N PHE A 55 -7.34 -3.67 -3.25
CA PHE A 55 -6.45 -2.54 -3.49
C PHE A 55 -7.27 -1.26 -3.50
N ALA A 56 -6.83 -0.25 -2.74
CA ALA A 56 -7.63 0.94 -2.48
C ALA A 56 -7.05 2.23 -3.07
N ALA A 57 -5.74 2.32 -3.22
CA ALA A 57 -5.10 3.57 -3.61
C ALA A 57 -3.63 3.36 -3.95
N SER A 58 -3.00 4.38 -4.53
CA SER A 58 -1.55 4.45 -4.65
C SER A 58 -1.06 5.85 -4.35
N ALA A 59 0.22 5.93 -3.95
CA ALA A 59 0.90 7.18 -3.65
C ALA A 59 2.36 7.10 -4.08
N ARG A 60 2.97 8.27 -4.34
CA ARG A 60 4.39 8.41 -4.64
C ARG A 60 5.12 8.89 -3.39
N ILE A 61 6.26 8.28 -3.11
CA ILE A 61 7.15 8.76 -2.05
C ILE A 61 7.84 10.03 -2.53
N THR A 62 7.71 11.11 -1.76
CA THR A 62 8.23 12.43 -2.14
C THR A 62 9.39 12.91 -1.27
N GLY A 63 9.67 12.23 -0.16
CA GLY A 63 10.75 12.60 0.74
C GLY A 63 11.47 11.40 1.33
N PRO A 64 12.60 11.65 2.00
CA PRO A 64 13.39 10.57 2.60
C PRO A 64 12.75 9.99 3.85
N LEU A 65 13.24 8.82 4.27
CA LEU A 65 12.84 8.19 5.52
C LEU A 65 13.08 9.13 6.69
N TYR A 66 12.09 9.27 7.57
CA TYR A 66 12.24 9.98 8.85
C TYR A 66 11.57 9.19 9.96
N GLU A 67 11.95 9.49 11.19
CA GLU A 67 11.36 8.88 12.37
C GLU A 67 10.39 9.86 13.02
N ASP A 68 9.15 9.41 13.28
CA ASP A 68 8.16 10.20 14.01
C ASP A 68 7.23 9.22 14.72
N ARG A 69 7.08 9.40 16.03
CA ARG A 69 6.27 8.52 16.88
C ARG A 69 4.93 9.13 17.28
N THR A 70 4.59 10.28 16.70
CA THR A 70 3.27 10.90 16.92
C THR A 70 2.18 9.95 16.43
N PRO A 71 1.16 9.63 17.26
CA PRO A 71 0.12 8.69 16.90
C PRO A 71 -0.70 9.16 15.68
N ILE A 72 -0.77 8.32 14.66
CA ILE A 72 -1.61 8.52 13.48
C ILE A 72 -2.51 7.30 13.28
N TRP A 73 -1.92 6.11 13.28
CA TRP A 73 -2.62 4.86 12.97
C TRP A 73 -2.99 4.13 14.25
N PRO A 74 -4.25 3.63 14.36
CA PRO A 74 -4.68 2.94 15.58
C PRO A 74 -3.95 1.63 15.85
N GLY A 75 -3.51 0.96 14.79
CA GLY A 75 -2.82 -0.32 14.94
C GLY A 75 -3.71 -1.40 15.52
N LYS A 76 -3.08 -2.40 16.12
CA LYS A 76 -3.75 -3.56 16.69
C LYS A 76 -4.02 -3.34 18.18
N ALA A 77 -5.25 -3.59 18.61
CA ALA A 77 -5.62 -3.49 20.03
C ALA A 77 -4.71 -4.44 20.86
N GLY A 78 -4.19 -3.93 21.98
CA GLY A 78 -3.33 -4.71 22.88
C GLY A 78 -1.87 -4.81 22.44
N ASN A 79 -1.52 -4.34 21.26
CA ASN A 79 -0.15 -4.33 20.76
C ASN A 79 0.07 -3.07 19.93
N PRO A 80 0.09 -1.89 20.56
CA PRO A 80 0.24 -0.64 19.84
C PRO A 80 1.60 -0.51 19.18
N ASP A 81 1.61 0.01 17.97
CA ASP A 81 2.81 0.31 17.23
C ASP A 81 2.70 1.75 16.75
N PRO A 82 3.69 2.60 16.97
CA PRO A 82 3.60 4.00 16.53
C PRO A 82 3.81 4.16 15.02
N TYR A 83 4.19 3.09 14.31
CA TYR A 83 4.57 3.18 12.89
C TYR A 83 5.57 4.32 12.68
N PRO A 84 6.76 4.24 13.30
CA PRO A 84 7.66 5.37 13.42
C PRO A 84 8.48 5.67 12.16
N TRP A 85 8.61 4.71 11.26
CA TRP A 85 9.42 4.86 10.05
C TRP A 85 8.53 5.41 8.96
N ARG A 86 8.68 6.72 8.66
CA ARG A 86 7.72 7.44 7.85
C ARG A 86 8.34 8.04 6.60
N PHE A 87 7.46 8.23 5.60
CA PHE A 87 7.77 8.90 4.35
C PHE A 87 6.68 9.90 4.03
N GLU A 88 7.06 11.06 3.52
CA GLU A 88 6.12 11.96 2.87
C GLU A 88 5.74 11.39 1.52
N ALA A 89 4.50 11.61 1.10
CA ALA A 89 3.96 11.05 -0.12
C ALA A 89 2.93 11.98 -0.76
N GLU A 90 2.65 11.74 -2.03
CA GLU A 90 1.57 12.37 -2.76
C GLU A 90 0.64 11.29 -3.31
N PRO A 91 -0.68 11.41 -3.14
CA PRO A 91 -1.61 10.44 -3.71
C PRO A 91 -1.60 10.49 -5.24
N GLU A 92 -1.72 9.31 -5.87
CA GLU A 92 -1.87 9.20 -7.32
C GLU A 92 -3.31 8.87 -7.67
N TRP A 93 -3.78 7.70 -7.24
CA TRP A 93 -5.16 7.27 -7.44
C TRP A 93 -5.71 6.84 -6.09
N VAL A 94 -6.86 7.42 -5.72
CA VAL A 94 -7.53 7.11 -4.46
C VAL A 94 -8.96 6.72 -4.78
N LEU A 95 -9.31 5.47 -4.49
CA LEU A 95 -10.64 4.94 -4.76
C LEU A 95 -11.53 5.02 -3.54
N ASP A 96 -12.82 5.27 -3.74
CA ASP A 96 -13.82 5.06 -2.70
C ASP A 96 -14.06 3.56 -2.53
N GLU A 97 -14.47 3.15 -1.34
CA GLU A 97 -14.59 1.74 -0.99
C GLU A 97 -15.37 0.91 -2.02
N PRO A 98 -16.53 1.37 -2.55
CA PRO A 98 -17.24 0.59 -3.56
C PRO A 98 -16.43 0.31 -4.83
N ALA A 99 -15.43 1.15 -5.13
CA ALA A 99 -14.58 1.00 -6.32
C ALA A 99 -13.28 0.26 -6.04
N TRP A 100 -13.00 -0.13 -4.79
CA TRP A 100 -11.78 -0.89 -4.46
C TRP A 100 -11.70 -2.16 -5.30
N ILE A 101 -10.48 -2.54 -5.68
CA ILE A 101 -10.24 -3.65 -6.59
C ILE A 101 -10.01 -4.93 -5.78
N PRO A 102 -10.96 -5.90 -5.78
CA PRO A 102 -10.76 -7.14 -5.05
C PRO A 102 -9.55 -7.91 -5.60
N ALA A 103 -8.62 -8.26 -4.71
CA ALA A 103 -7.42 -8.98 -5.11
C ALA A 103 -7.74 -10.36 -5.72
N GLN A 104 -8.84 -10.96 -5.30
CA GLN A 104 -9.27 -12.26 -5.85
C GLN A 104 -9.48 -12.20 -7.36
N THR A 105 -9.90 -11.06 -7.91
CA THR A 105 -10.10 -10.89 -9.34
C THR A 105 -8.78 -10.88 -10.13
N LEU A 106 -7.64 -10.77 -9.44
CA LEU A 106 -6.32 -10.67 -10.05
C LEU A 106 -5.42 -11.85 -9.74
N VAL A 107 -5.97 -12.92 -9.16
CA VAL A 107 -5.17 -14.10 -8.73
C VAL A 107 -4.40 -14.71 -9.89
N ASP A 108 -4.99 -14.76 -11.07
CA ASP A 108 -4.34 -15.36 -12.25
C ASP A 108 -3.51 -14.35 -13.05
N ALA A 109 -3.61 -13.06 -12.73
CA ALA A 109 -2.96 -11.99 -13.49
C ALA A 109 -1.67 -11.49 -12.85
N LEU A 110 -1.58 -11.50 -11.52
CA LEU A 110 -0.41 -10.97 -10.82
C LEU A 110 0.67 -12.03 -10.64
N GLU A 111 1.87 -11.76 -11.12
CA GLU A 111 3.02 -12.64 -10.95
C GLU A 111 3.37 -12.84 -9.49
N HIS A 112 3.22 -11.79 -8.68
CA HIS A 112 3.48 -11.86 -7.24
C HIS A 112 2.66 -12.95 -6.55
N ILE A 113 1.38 -13.09 -6.92
CA ILE A 113 0.48 -14.09 -6.33
C ILE A 113 0.88 -15.50 -6.76
N ARG A 114 1.37 -15.68 -7.98
CA ARG A 114 1.74 -16.99 -8.52
C ARG A 114 2.89 -17.68 -7.77
N LYS A 115 3.57 -16.96 -6.89
CA LYS A 115 4.64 -17.54 -6.04
C LYS A 115 4.08 -18.50 -5.00
N TRP A 116 2.77 -18.49 -4.80
CA TRP A 116 2.07 -19.39 -3.84
C TRP A 116 1.09 -20.27 -4.56
N PRO A 117 0.74 -21.45 -4.00
CA PRO A 117 -0.35 -22.27 -4.54
C PRO A 117 -1.62 -21.43 -4.63
N ARG A 118 -2.42 -21.66 -5.67
CA ARG A 118 -3.61 -20.85 -5.93
C ARG A 118 -4.58 -20.79 -4.75
N GLU A 119 -4.79 -21.92 -4.06
CA GLU A 119 -5.65 -21.99 -2.87
C GLU A 119 -5.11 -21.21 -1.68
N HIS A 120 -3.82 -20.85 -1.71
CA HIS A 120 -3.14 -20.11 -0.65
C HIS A 120 -2.70 -18.71 -1.12
N TRP A 121 -3.40 -18.15 -2.09
CA TRP A 121 -3.02 -16.87 -2.69
C TRP A 121 -2.94 -15.72 -1.67
N LYS A 122 -3.71 -15.81 -0.59
CA LYS A 122 -3.71 -14.78 0.47
C LYS A 122 -2.36 -14.61 1.13
N LEU A 123 -1.51 -15.64 1.09
CA LEU A 123 -0.16 -15.59 1.66
C LEU A 123 0.71 -14.54 0.97
N ALA A 124 0.39 -14.19 -0.27
CA ALA A 124 1.11 -13.16 -1.02
C ALA A 124 1.03 -11.78 -0.36
N PHE A 125 0.01 -11.57 0.48
CA PHE A 125 -0.23 -10.28 1.14
C PHE A 125 -0.03 -10.34 2.65
N GLN A 126 0.69 -11.35 3.15
CA GLN A 126 1.13 -11.38 4.54
C GLN A 126 2.37 -10.51 4.70
N GLY A 127 2.49 -9.89 5.88
CA GLY A 127 3.52 -8.92 6.16
C GLY A 127 3.10 -7.54 5.67
N GLN A 128 3.77 -6.52 6.18
CA GLN A 128 3.35 -5.14 5.93
C GLN A 128 3.78 -4.62 4.57
N LEU A 129 4.93 -5.07 4.06
CA LEU A 129 5.54 -4.46 2.88
C LEU A 129 6.10 -5.54 1.96
N ARG A 130 5.76 -5.45 0.66
CA ARG A 130 6.27 -6.35 -0.36
C ARG A 130 6.64 -5.54 -1.61
N GLN A 131 7.81 -5.81 -2.18
CA GLN A 131 8.16 -5.25 -3.48
C GLN A 131 7.55 -6.11 -4.59
N ILE A 132 7.03 -5.46 -5.63
CA ILE A 132 6.50 -6.15 -6.82
C ILE A 132 7.25 -5.70 -8.07
N GLY A 133 7.18 -6.53 -9.11
CA GLY A 133 7.83 -6.24 -10.37
C GLY A 133 7.05 -5.24 -11.23
N ASP A 134 7.69 -4.81 -12.33
CA ASP A 134 7.13 -3.77 -13.20
C ASP A 134 5.84 -4.21 -13.90
N ALA A 135 5.71 -5.47 -14.27
CA ALA A 135 4.49 -5.97 -14.93
C ALA A 135 3.30 -5.87 -14.00
N ASP A 136 3.45 -6.29 -12.74
CA ASP A 136 2.39 -6.21 -11.74
C ASP A 136 2.07 -4.76 -11.40
N ALA A 137 3.11 -3.93 -11.27
CA ALA A 137 2.93 -2.50 -11.00
C ALA A 137 2.09 -1.85 -12.10
N ARG A 138 2.40 -2.13 -13.36
CA ARG A 138 1.66 -1.59 -14.50
C ARG A 138 0.21 -2.05 -14.49
N LEU A 139 -0.02 -3.34 -14.25
CA LEU A 139 -1.37 -3.89 -14.20
C LEU A 139 -2.21 -3.23 -13.10
N LEU A 140 -1.66 -3.12 -11.90
CA LEU A 140 -2.36 -2.49 -10.78
C LEU A 140 -2.61 -1.01 -11.02
N CYS A 141 -1.63 -0.29 -11.56
CA CYS A 141 -1.80 1.13 -11.87
C CYS A 141 -2.88 1.36 -12.94
N ASP A 142 -2.91 0.52 -13.97
CA ASP A 142 -3.94 0.61 -15.01
C ASP A 142 -5.34 0.38 -14.42
N ARG A 143 -5.47 -0.59 -13.52
CA ARG A 143 -6.73 -0.87 -12.85
C ARG A 143 -7.15 0.27 -11.91
N LEU A 144 -6.22 0.82 -11.15
CA LEU A 144 -6.51 1.96 -10.26
C LEU A 144 -6.94 3.17 -11.07
N ALA A 145 -6.24 3.47 -12.15
CA ALA A 145 -6.58 4.60 -13.02
C ALA A 145 -7.95 4.42 -13.65
N ALA A 146 -8.26 3.21 -14.13
CA ALA A 146 -9.55 2.92 -14.76
C ALA A 146 -10.71 2.99 -13.78
N SER A 147 -10.46 2.75 -12.48
CA SER A 147 -11.47 2.77 -11.43
C SER A 147 -11.64 4.14 -10.77
N THR A 148 -10.73 5.08 -11.07
CA THR A 148 -10.81 6.43 -10.52
C THR A 148 -11.86 7.22 -11.31
N PRO A 149 -12.82 7.88 -10.61
CA PRO A 149 -13.81 8.69 -11.31
C PRO A 149 -13.14 9.79 -12.13
N VAL A 150 -13.60 9.97 -13.37
CA VAL A 150 -13.17 11.11 -14.17
C VAL A 150 -13.83 12.34 -13.58
N THR A 151 -12.99 13.23 -12.98
CA THR A 151 -13.49 14.53 -12.55
C THR A 151 -13.79 15.34 -13.82
N ALA A 152 -15.06 15.63 -14.03
CA ALA A 152 -15.45 16.58 -15.06
C ALA A 152 -14.81 17.93 -14.69
N ALA A 153 -13.91 18.38 -15.53
CA ALA A 153 -13.28 19.67 -15.34
C ALA A 153 -14.32 20.77 -15.55
#